data_823d45a36e6c22928b7dd61be56666ae
#
_entry.id   823d45a36e6c22928b7dd61be56666ae
#
_cell.length_a   1.000
_cell.length_b   1.000
_cell.length_c   1.000
_cell.angle_alpha   90.00
_cell.angle_beta   90.00
_cell.angle_gamma   90.00
#
_symmetry.space_group_name_H-M   'P 1'
#
loop_
_entity.id
_entity.type
_entity.pdbx_description
1 polymer ?
#
loop_
_entity_poly.entity_id
_entity_poly.type
_entity_poly.pdbx_seq_one_letter_code
_entity_poly.pdbx_strand_id
1 'polypeptide(L)'
;MADKRKEFIRKYKHIAIREMERTGIPASITLAQGILESGCGESELAVNANNHFGIKCHETWNGDTYTMDDDTRDECFRKYKNIEQSWIDHSDFLTSRPRYAGLFSIPTTDYKAWAKGLKAAGYATNPQYANMLIKIIEEEELYKFDRSIKRRGTPCLLYTSPSPRD
;
A
#
# COMPACT_ATOMS: atom_id res chain seq x y z
N MET A 1 3.63 -16.85 12.75
CA MET A 1 3.47 -16.11 11.49
C MET A 1 2.07 -15.57 11.31
N ALA A 2 1.06 -16.44 11.41
CA ALA A 2 -0.32 -16.00 11.25
C ALA A 2 -0.70 -14.92 12.27
N ASP A 3 -0.23 -15.05 13.51
CA ASP A 3 -0.53 -14.09 14.55
C ASP A 3 0.07 -12.72 14.26
N LYS A 4 1.27 -12.69 13.69
CA LYS A 4 1.93 -11.42 13.35
C LYS A 4 1.19 -10.70 12.24
N ARG A 5 0.70 -11.44 11.25
CA ARG A 5 -0.11 -10.85 10.18
C ARG A 5 -1.41 -10.28 10.74
N LYS A 6 -2.08 -11.02 11.61
CA LYS A 6 -3.35 -10.57 12.19
C LYS A 6 -3.15 -9.31 13.02
N GLU A 7 -2.07 -9.25 13.77
CA GLU A 7 -1.76 -8.08 14.58
C GLU A 7 -1.46 -6.88 13.70
N PHE A 8 -0.69 -7.07 12.63
CA PHE A 8 -0.39 -6.01 11.67
C PHE A 8 -1.67 -5.48 11.03
N ILE A 9 -2.55 -6.39 10.60
CA ILE A 9 -3.82 -6.03 9.99
C ILE A 9 -4.67 -5.23 10.97
N ARG A 10 -4.76 -5.70 12.20
CA ARG A 10 -5.53 -5.01 13.24
C ARG A 10 -5.05 -3.58 13.44
N LYS A 11 -3.73 -3.38 13.44
CA LYS A 11 -3.15 -2.06 13.66
C LYS A 11 -3.36 -1.11 12.49
N TYR A 12 -3.31 -1.61 11.26
CA TYR A 12 -3.19 -0.73 10.09
C TYR A 12 -4.36 -0.77 9.12
N LYS A 13 -5.36 -1.62 9.35
CA LYS A 13 -6.49 -1.72 8.41
C LYS A 13 -7.22 -0.40 8.23
N HIS A 14 -7.34 0.39 9.29
CA HIS A 14 -8.06 1.66 9.19
C HIS A 14 -7.32 2.66 8.32
N ILE A 15 -5.99 2.67 8.39
CA ILE A 15 -5.19 3.53 7.53
C ILE A 15 -5.34 3.09 6.08
N ALA A 16 -5.30 1.76 5.84
CA ALA A 16 -5.44 1.22 4.49
C ALA A 16 -6.78 1.58 3.88
N ILE A 17 -7.85 1.47 4.66
CA ILE A 17 -9.20 1.82 4.19
C ILE A 17 -9.30 3.31 3.90
N ARG A 18 -8.78 4.14 4.80
CA ARG A 18 -8.79 5.59 4.61
C ARG A 18 -8.04 5.98 3.35
N GLU A 19 -6.88 5.36 3.10
CA GLU A 19 -6.11 5.65 1.90
C GLU A 19 -6.80 5.14 0.65
N MET A 20 -7.53 4.03 0.73
CA MET A 20 -8.35 3.57 -0.39
C MET A 20 -9.42 4.59 -0.73
N GLU A 21 -10.06 5.15 0.29
CA GLU A 21 -11.08 6.17 0.07
C GLU A 21 -10.49 7.44 -0.55
N ARG A 22 -9.28 7.77 -0.16
CA ARG A 22 -8.61 8.98 -0.65
C ARG A 22 -8.08 8.81 -2.07
N THR A 23 -7.54 7.64 -2.40
CA THR A 23 -6.76 7.48 -3.65
C THR A 23 -7.29 6.44 -4.62
N GLY A 24 -8.13 5.51 -4.17
CA GLY A 24 -8.61 4.43 -5.02
C GLY A 24 -7.74 3.18 -5.02
N ILE A 25 -6.67 3.15 -4.23
CA ILE A 25 -5.85 1.95 -4.12
C ILE A 25 -6.56 0.96 -3.18
N PRO A 26 -6.79 -0.29 -3.61
CA PRO A 26 -7.48 -1.24 -2.74
C PRO A 26 -6.79 -1.41 -1.39
N ALA A 27 -7.57 -1.40 -0.31
CA ALA A 27 -7.02 -1.61 1.03
C ALA A 27 -6.27 -2.94 1.11
N SER A 28 -6.78 -3.98 0.44
CA SER A 28 -6.12 -5.29 0.41
C SER A 28 -4.71 -5.20 -0.17
N ILE A 29 -4.55 -4.45 -1.23
CA ILE A 29 -3.24 -4.28 -1.89
C ILE A 29 -2.28 -3.56 -0.94
N THR A 30 -2.71 -2.46 -0.35
CA THR A 30 -1.85 -1.70 0.56
C THR A 30 -1.44 -2.55 1.75
N LEU A 31 -2.38 -3.27 2.36
CA LEU A 31 -2.07 -4.14 3.50
C LEU A 31 -1.11 -5.26 3.11
N ALA A 32 -1.35 -5.92 1.97
CA ALA A 32 -0.48 -7.00 1.52
C ALA A 32 0.94 -6.51 1.25
N GLN A 33 1.05 -5.35 0.61
CA GLN A 33 2.38 -4.78 0.36
C GLN A 33 3.07 -4.43 1.66
N GLY A 34 2.34 -3.86 2.61
CA GLY A 34 2.90 -3.54 3.93
C GLY A 34 3.40 -4.78 4.65
N ILE A 35 2.61 -5.84 4.65
CA ILE A 35 3.00 -7.10 5.28
C ILE A 35 4.27 -7.66 4.63
N LEU A 36 4.29 -7.69 3.31
CA LEU A 36 5.40 -8.29 2.56
C LEU A 36 6.68 -7.46 2.69
N GLU A 37 6.58 -6.15 2.49
CA GLU A 37 7.75 -5.29 2.44
C GLU A 37 8.37 -5.02 3.82
N SER A 38 7.54 -5.01 4.87
CA SER A 38 8.03 -4.68 6.21
C SER A 38 8.22 -5.90 7.11
N GLY A 39 7.91 -7.10 6.60
CA GLY A 39 7.94 -8.28 7.46
C GLY A 39 7.03 -8.10 8.66
N CYS A 40 5.80 -7.70 8.42
CA CYS A 40 4.81 -7.40 9.47
C CYS A 40 5.27 -6.30 10.41
N GLY A 41 6.03 -5.35 9.89
CA GLY A 41 6.48 -4.20 10.67
C GLY A 41 7.74 -4.45 11.48
N GLU A 42 8.39 -5.60 11.29
CA GLU A 42 9.55 -5.98 12.10
C GLU A 42 10.90 -5.80 11.41
N SER A 43 10.90 -5.45 10.11
CA SER A 43 12.15 -5.30 9.38
C SER A 43 12.96 -4.14 9.93
N GLU A 44 14.26 -4.16 9.63
CA GLU A 44 15.17 -3.08 10.04
C GLU A 44 14.63 -1.72 9.57
N LEU A 45 14.21 -1.66 8.31
CA LEU A 45 13.73 -0.42 7.72
C LEU A 45 12.43 0.06 8.38
N ALA A 46 11.53 -0.87 8.68
CA ALA A 46 10.28 -0.52 9.33
C ALA A 46 10.51 0.03 10.74
N VAL A 47 11.41 -0.59 11.49
CA VAL A 47 11.66 -0.22 12.87
C VAL A 47 12.46 1.08 12.96
N ASN A 48 13.50 1.22 12.14
CA ASN A 48 14.45 2.34 12.28
C ASN A 48 14.06 3.56 11.45
N ALA A 49 13.30 3.37 10.38
CA ALA A 49 12.95 4.47 9.49
C ALA A 49 11.44 4.69 9.36
N ASN A 50 10.63 3.92 10.08
CA ASN A 50 9.17 3.96 9.96
C ASN A 50 8.69 3.75 8.51
N ASN A 51 9.47 3.05 7.73
CA ASN A 51 9.22 2.85 6.29
C ASN A 51 8.71 1.42 6.07
N HIS A 52 7.40 1.29 5.93
CA HIS A 52 6.75 -0.02 5.82
C HIS A 52 6.72 -0.56 4.39
N PHE A 53 7.05 0.26 3.39
CA PHE A 53 6.90 -0.14 2.00
C PHE A 53 8.22 -0.20 1.23
N GLY A 54 9.33 0.07 1.91
CA GLY A 54 10.64 0.00 1.27
C GLY A 54 10.85 1.06 0.21
N ILE A 55 10.25 2.24 0.38
CA ILE A 55 10.36 3.29 -0.63
C ILE A 55 11.73 3.93 -0.57
N LYS A 56 12.41 3.92 -1.71
CA LYS A 56 13.74 4.51 -1.84
C LYS A 56 13.62 6.02 -1.97
N CYS A 57 14.77 6.69 -1.75
CA CYS A 57 14.81 8.17 -1.78
C CYS A 57 14.40 8.75 -3.12
N HIS A 58 14.87 8.14 -4.21
CA HIS A 58 14.71 8.72 -5.54
C HIS A 58 15.23 10.17 -5.56
N GLU A 59 15.06 10.87 -6.66
CA GLU A 59 15.63 12.21 -6.81
C GLU A 59 14.81 13.30 -6.14
N THR A 60 13.55 13.03 -5.89
CA THR A 60 12.63 14.07 -5.41
C THR A 60 12.43 14.12 -3.91
N TRP A 61 13.03 13.19 -3.17
CA TRP A 61 12.81 13.14 -1.71
C TRP A 61 13.69 14.14 -0.99
N ASN A 62 13.08 15.00 -0.20
CA ASN A 62 13.77 16.03 0.58
C ASN A 62 13.73 15.80 2.09
N GLY A 63 13.15 14.67 2.54
CA GLY A 63 13.06 14.37 3.96
C GLY A 63 14.28 13.62 4.48
N ASP A 64 14.14 13.09 5.69
CA ASP A 64 15.20 12.30 6.31
C ASP A 64 15.44 11.01 5.55
N THR A 65 16.64 10.46 5.68
CA THR A 65 17.04 9.27 4.95
C THR A 65 17.59 8.22 5.89
N TYR A 66 17.53 6.96 5.42
CA TYR A 66 18.11 5.83 6.10
C TYR A 66 18.85 5.00 5.06
N THR A 67 20.12 4.71 5.33
CA THR A 67 20.96 3.99 4.38
C THR A 67 21.14 2.55 4.82
N MET A 68 20.94 1.61 3.91
CA MET A 68 21.24 0.20 4.17
C MET A 68 21.50 -0.51 2.84
N ASP A 69 22.12 -1.67 2.92
CA ASP A 69 22.38 -2.45 1.72
C ASP A 69 21.08 -3.13 1.26
N ASP A 70 20.88 -3.16 -0.04
CA ASP A 70 19.76 -3.83 -0.67
C ASP A 70 20.30 -4.42 -1.97
N ASP A 71 19.65 -4.20 -3.10
CA ASP A 71 20.19 -4.65 -4.39
C ASP A 71 21.56 -3.99 -4.66
N THR A 72 21.73 -2.75 -4.19
CA THR A 72 23.02 -2.07 -4.24
C THR A 72 23.48 -1.75 -2.82
N ARG A 73 24.79 -1.52 -2.67
CA ARG A 73 25.34 -1.10 -1.38
C ARG A 73 24.91 0.33 -1.07
N ASP A 74 24.68 0.60 0.22
CA ASP A 74 24.37 1.93 0.72
C ASP A 74 23.19 2.55 -0.01
N GLU A 75 22.15 1.74 -0.21
CA GLU A 75 20.93 2.21 -0.84
C GLU A 75 20.23 3.21 0.07
N CYS A 76 19.75 4.30 -0.49
CA CYS A 76 19.05 5.36 0.25
C CYS A 76 17.56 5.05 0.33
N PHE A 77 17.03 4.96 1.55
CA PHE A 77 15.60 4.79 1.79
C PHE A 77 15.05 6.01 2.50
N ARG A 78 13.78 6.29 2.25
CA ARG A 78 13.08 7.38 2.91
C ARG A 78 12.86 7.04 4.38
N LYS A 79 13.08 8.02 5.25
CA LYS A 79 12.84 7.88 6.68
C LYS A 79 11.73 8.83 7.09
N TYR A 80 10.72 8.30 7.76
CA TYR A 80 9.53 9.07 8.12
C TYR A 80 9.50 9.34 9.62
N LYS A 81 8.78 10.37 10.01
CA LYS A 81 8.64 10.72 11.43
C LYS A 81 7.75 9.73 12.17
N ASN A 82 6.79 9.13 11.48
CA ASN A 82 5.93 8.11 12.06
C ASN A 82 5.51 7.14 10.98
N ILE A 83 4.93 6.01 11.42
CA ILE A 83 4.58 4.92 10.51
C ILE A 83 3.49 5.35 9.53
N GLU A 84 2.50 6.10 10.01
CA GLU A 84 1.38 6.52 9.16
C GLU A 84 1.87 7.32 7.95
N GLN A 85 2.92 8.13 8.11
CA GLN A 85 3.46 8.90 6.99
C GLN A 85 3.95 8.00 5.86
N SER A 86 4.49 6.81 6.19
CA SER A 86 4.94 5.90 5.13
C SER A 86 3.74 5.35 4.34
N TRP A 87 2.60 5.18 5.00
CA TRP A 87 1.38 4.70 4.32
C TRP A 87 0.81 5.77 3.39
N ILE A 88 0.81 7.02 3.85
CA ILE A 88 0.37 8.13 3.01
C ILE A 88 1.31 8.31 1.82
N ASP A 89 2.62 8.26 2.09
CA ASP A 89 3.61 8.43 1.03
C ASP A 89 3.56 7.29 0.01
N HIS A 90 3.26 6.08 0.44
CA HIS A 90 3.06 4.95 -0.47
C HIS A 90 1.94 5.25 -1.46
N SER A 91 0.82 5.76 -0.96
CA SER A 91 -0.30 6.13 -1.83
C SER A 91 0.09 7.25 -2.79
N ASP A 92 0.77 8.25 -2.28
CA ASP A 92 1.21 9.38 -3.11
C ASP A 92 2.22 8.94 -4.16
N PHE A 93 3.08 8.01 -3.81
CA PHE A 93 4.05 7.44 -4.73
C PHE A 93 3.35 6.80 -5.93
N LEU A 94 2.31 6.01 -5.66
CA LEU A 94 1.58 5.33 -6.73
C LEU A 94 0.71 6.29 -7.54
N THR A 95 0.11 7.28 -6.90
CA THR A 95 -0.78 8.21 -7.62
C THR A 95 -0.02 9.23 -8.44
N SER A 96 1.24 9.52 -8.11
CA SER A 96 1.99 10.59 -8.76
C SER A 96 2.85 10.13 -9.94
N ARG A 97 3.12 8.85 -10.06
CA ARG A 97 4.03 8.37 -11.11
C ARG A 97 3.27 7.85 -12.33
N PRO A 98 3.62 8.36 -13.52
CA PRO A 98 2.89 7.95 -14.75
C PRO A 98 2.83 6.46 -14.99
N ARG A 99 3.88 5.72 -14.58
CA ARG A 99 3.91 4.27 -14.85
C ARG A 99 2.77 3.53 -14.14
N TYR A 100 2.24 4.10 -13.05
CA TYR A 100 1.16 3.46 -12.30
C TYR A 100 -0.22 4.01 -12.64
N ALA A 101 -0.29 5.00 -13.54
CA ALA A 101 -1.55 5.68 -13.82
C ALA A 101 -2.65 4.73 -14.31
N GLY A 102 -2.28 3.73 -15.11
CA GLY A 102 -3.25 2.78 -15.64
C GLY A 102 -3.92 1.90 -14.58
N LEU A 103 -3.29 1.76 -13.41
CA LEU A 103 -3.86 0.96 -12.34
C LEU A 103 -5.19 1.52 -11.84
N PHE A 104 -5.34 2.83 -11.90
CA PHE A 104 -6.50 3.49 -11.32
C PHE A 104 -7.77 3.34 -12.14
N SER A 105 -7.69 2.72 -13.32
CA SER A 105 -8.87 2.31 -14.07
C SER A 105 -9.36 0.92 -13.67
N ILE A 106 -8.59 0.19 -12.86
CA ILE A 106 -8.97 -1.15 -12.39
C ILE A 106 -9.92 -0.98 -11.19
N PRO A 107 -11.03 -1.72 -11.15
CA PRO A 107 -11.94 -1.63 -9.98
C PRO A 107 -11.22 -1.95 -8.68
N THR A 108 -11.56 -1.24 -7.60
CA THR A 108 -10.93 -1.46 -6.31
C THR A 108 -11.19 -2.86 -5.75
N THR A 109 -12.20 -3.55 -6.26
CA THR A 109 -12.51 -4.91 -5.81
C THR A 109 -11.75 -5.98 -6.58
N ASP A 110 -10.98 -5.60 -7.60
CA ASP A 110 -10.23 -6.55 -8.42
C ASP A 110 -8.76 -6.57 -8.01
N TYR A 111 -8.50 -7.12 -6.83
CA TYR A 111 -7.14 -7.14 -6.29
C TYR A 111 -6.17 -7.97 -7.14
N LYS A 112 -6.68 -8.99 -7.84
CA LYS A 112 -5.80 -9.79 -8.69
C LYS A 112 -5.25 -8.97 -9.85
N ALA A 113 -6.11 -8.19 -10.49
CA ALA A 113 -5.67 -7.32 -11.58
C ALA A 113 -4.72 -6.23 -11.04
N TRP A 114 -5.00 -5.71 -9.86
CA TRP A 114 -4.13 -4.73 -9.22
C TRP A 114 -2.74 -5.30 -8.95
N ALA A 115 -2.68 -6.51 -8.38
CA ALA A 115 -1.40 -7.15 -8.09
C ALA A 115 -0.58 -7.37 -9.37
N LYS A 116 -1.23 -7.89 -10.39
CA LYS A 116 -0.57 -8.12 -11.69
C LYS A 116 -0.14 -6.83 -12.34
N GLY A 117 -0.98 -5.80 -12.22
CA GLY A 117 -0.66 -4.49 -12.78
C GLY A 117 0.53 -3.84 -12.12
N LEU A 118 0.65 -3.96 -10.80
CA LEU A 118 1.81 -3.44 -10.08
C LEU A 118 3.11 -4.11 -10.56
N LYS A 119 3.08 -5.44 -10.72
CA LYS A 119 4.26 -6.15 -11.23
C LYS A 119 4.58 -5.71 -12.65
N ALA A 120 3.57 -5.63 -13.51
CA ALA A 120 3.77 -5.21 -14.90
C ALA A 120 4.31 -3.79 -15.00
N ALA A 121 3.92 -2.92 -14.08
CA ALA A 121 4.41 -1.53 -14.06
C ALA A 121 5.80 -1.39 -13.46
N GLY A 122 6.37 -2.50 -12.95
CA GLY A 122 7.74 -2.47 -12.45
C GLY A 122 7.90 -2.13 -10.98
N TYR A 123 6.86 -2.33 -10.19
CA TYR A 123 6.95 -2.02 -8.75
C TYR A 123 8.03 -2.88 -8.06
N ALA A 124 8.19 -4.11 -8.50
CA ALA A 124 9.19 -5.03 -7.95
C ALA A 124 9.77 -5.89 -9.07
N THR A 125 11.00 -6.35 -8.85
CA THR A 125 11.70 -7.17 -9.85
C THR A 125 11.39 -8.65 -9.73
N ASN A 126 10.95 -9.12 -8.56
CA ASN A 126 10.67 -10.53 -8.33
C ASN A 126 9.51 -10.98 -9.23
N PRO A 127 9.74 -12.00 -10.10
CA PRO A 127 8.68 -12.47 -11.00
C PRO A 127 7.46 -13.02 -10.28
N GLN A 128 7.59 -13.40 -9.00
CA GLN A 128 6.48 -13.93 -8.21
C GLN A 128 5.75 -12.87 -7.40
N TYR A 129 6.10 -11.60 -7.58
CA TYR A 129 5.56 -10.53 -6.73
C TYR A 129 4.02 -10.51 -6.72
N ALA A 130 3.39 -10.56 -7.88
CA ALA A 130 1.94 -10.56 -7.95
C ALA A 130 1.34 -11.74 -7.21
N ASN A 131 1.92 -12.94 -7.40
CA ASN A 131 1.42 -14.13 -6.74
C ASN A 131 1.60 -14.06 -5.22
N MET A 132 2.69 -13.44 -4.77
CA MET A 132 2.93 -13.26 -3.34
C MET A 132 1.87 -12.37 -2.72
N LEU A 133 1.53 -11.27 -3.38
CA LEU A 133 0.48 -10.37 -2.89
C LEU A 133 -0.88 -11.08 -2.86
N ILE A 134 -1.22 -11.76 -3.94
CA ILE A 134 -2.51 -12.46 -4.04
C ILE A 134 -2.63 -13.50 -2.94
N LYS A 135 -1.55 -14.25 -2.68
CA LYS A 135 -1.56 -15.26 -1.64
C LYS A 135 -1.84 -14.66 -0.27
N ILE A 136 -1.17 -13.57 0.07
CA ILE A 136 -1.40 -12.89 1.36
C ILE A 136 -2.84 -12.42 1.45
N ILE A 137 -3.34 -11.80 0.39
CA ILE A 137 -4.71 -11.27 0.36
C ILE A 137 -5.72 -12.39 0.58
N GLU A 138 -5.51 -13.53 -0.06
CA GLU A 138 -6.46 -14.64 0.05
C GLU A 138 -6.35 -15.37 1.38
N GLU A 139 -5.13 -15.59 1.88
CA GLU A 139 -4.95 -16.27 3.16
C GLU A 139 -5.51 -15.46 4.32
N GLU A 140 -5.38 -14.14 4.27
CA GLU A 140 -5.86 -13.27 5.34
C GLU A 140 -7.22 -12.63 5.02
N GLU A 141 -7.81 -12.98 3.89
CA GLU A 141 -9.11 -12.47 3.47
C GLU A 141 -9.17 -10.95 3.43
N LEU A 142 -8.09 -10.33 2.98
CA LEU A 142 -7.98 -8.88 2.97
C LEU A 142 -8.95 -8.23 1.98
N TYR A 143 -9.39 -8.98 0.97
CA TYR A 143 -10.32 -8.48 -0.03
C TYR A 143 -11.62 -7.96 0.58
N LYS A 144 -11.96 -8.41 1.79
CA LYS A 144 -13.19 -7.95 2.44
C LYS A 144 -13.13 -6.46 2.79
N PHE A 145 -11.94 -5.91 2.96
CA PHE A 145 -11.79 -4.48 3.25
C PHE A 145 -12.03 -3.60 2.03
N ASP A 146 -11.89 -4.16 0.83
CA ASP A 146 -12.06 -3.40 -0.41
C ASP A 146 -13.51 -3.02 -0.67
N ARG A 147 -14.43 -3.66 -0.01
CA ARG A 147 -15.86 -3.40 -0.16
C ARG A 147 -16.35 -2.24 0.70
N SER A 148 -15.52 -1.78 1.63
CA SER A 148 -15.91 -0.72 2.55
C SER A 148 -16.30 0.55 1.83
N ILE A 149 -15.54 0.91 0.77
CA ILE A 149 -15.80 2.13 0.02
C ILE A 149 -17.14 2.08 -0.70
N LYS A 150 -17.52 0.91 -1.18
CA LYS A 150 -18.79 0.72 -1.88
C LYS A 150 -19.98 1.04 -0.98
N ARG A 151 -19.96 0.52 0.23
CA ARG A 151 -21.07 0.73 1.16
C ARG A 151 -21.21 2.19 1.54
N ARG A 152 -20.10 2.90 1.64
CA ARG A 152 -20.11 4.32 1.98
C ARG A 152 -20.68 5.17 0.85
N GLY A 153 -20.40 4.80 -0.36
CA GLY A 153 -20.79 5.56 -1.52
C GLY A 153 -22.27 5.52 -1.81
N THR A 154 -23.01 4.72 -1.09
CA THR A 154 -24.41 4.65 -1.33
C THR A 154 -25.20 5.54 -0.43
N PRO A 155 -25.35 6.30 0.19
CA PRO A 155 -26.26 7.17 0.80
C PRO A 155 -26.07 8.51 0.86
N CYS A 156 -25.66 8.37 0.22
CA CYS A 156 -25.49 9.17 0.41
C CYS A 156 -25.67 9.81 0.08
N LEU A 157 -25.79 9.76 -0.51
CA LEU A 157 -25.64 10.08 -0.86
C LEU A 157 -26.12 10.39 -0.74
N LEU A 158 -26.16 10.43 -0.99
CA LEU A 158 -26.21 10.49 -0.91
C LEU A 158 -26.35 10.90 -0.63
N TYR A 159 -26.35 11.31 -0.85
CA TYR A 159 -26.03 11.55 -0.71
C TYR A 159 -26.06 12.08 -0.85
N THR A 160 -26.13 12.58 -1.21
CA THR A 160 -25.83 12.86 -1.44
C THR A 160 -25.51 13.33 -1.60
N SER A 161 -25.55 13.72 -1.92
CA SER A 161 -24.91 13.84 -2.17
C SER A 161 -24.54 14.25 -2.43
N PRO A 162 -24.61 14.66 -2.76
CA PRO A 162 -23.84 14.82 -3.07
C PRO A 162 -23.25 15.05 -3.01
N SER A 163 -22.75 15.27 -3.05
CA SER A 163 -21.92 15.10 -3.01
C SER A 163 -21.37 15.24 -3.02
N PRO A 164 -21.16 15.51 -3.20
CA PRO A 164 -20.29 15.42 -3.23
C PRO A 164 -19.73 15.37 -3.12
N ARG A 165 -19.26 15.48 -3.29
CA ARG A 165 -18.70 15.28 -3.12
C ARG A 165 -18.79 15.02 -3.44
N ASP A 166 -19.07 14.88 -3.67
CA ASP A 166 -19.27 14.42 -3.82
C ASP A 166 -19.27 14.22 -3.83
#